data_7961ef007f0d546e81cbba59c2de4d80
#
_entry.id   7961ef007f0d546e81cbba59c2de4d80
#
_cell.length_a   1.000
_cell.length_b   1.000
_cell.length_c   1.000
_cell.angle_alpha   90.00
_cell.angle_beta   90.00
_cell.angle_gamma   90.00
#
_symmetry.space_group_name_H-M   'P 1'
#
loop_
_entity.id
_entity.type
_entity.pdbx_description
1 polymer ?
#
loop_
_entity_poly.entity_id
_entity_poly.type
_entity_poly.pdbx_seq_one_letter_code
_entity_poly.pdbx_strand_id
1 'polypeptide(L)'
;MVNIRMPFEAAEQKTWRIGVLAYPGCMGTQVFGLAELLRLALDLADARRPGAHALLDVQVLGLRGRSVAIAGGTVISTRAPRGRYDALIVPGMEINHRVDWDRALAPLALECAYIQRSYAAGTPVASVCIGAFLLGEAGLLQGRRVTTAWLLTQALGQRYPGSRVDATALLLDDAGVVTTGAVSSAFDLAVHLIKHTLGADIATAVARVSLLPAERTSQAPFVDVRLLPPPRLPSFSQQVSQWLHSRLAQPFALEALAAAFLVSPSTLLRRVKAETGQTPLAMLQAARVEKAKQLLHSTPQSLAQITEAVGYTDVASFSRLFGRLVGESPARYRKRGA
;
A
#
# COMPACT_ATOMS: atom_id res chain seq x y z
N MET A 1 62.15 6.96 15.29
CA MET A 1 61.04 7.24 14.32
C MET A 1 60.69 5.94 13.65
N VAL A 2 59.63 5.29 14.13
CA VAL A 2 59.10 4.05 13.54
C VAL A 2 57.92 4.44 12.65
N ASN A 3 58.11 4.28 11.36
CA ASN A 3 57.14 4.58 10.33
C ASN A 3 56.13 3.40 10.26
N ILE A 4 55.02 3.48 11.00
CA ILE A 4 53.92 2.53 10.89
C ILE A 4 53.07 2.95 9.69
N ARG A 5 53.41 2.42 8.52
CA ARG A 5 52.47 2.36 7.37
C ARG A 5 51.40 1.33 7.72
N MET A 6 50.23 1.79 8.08
CA MET A 6 49.04 0.96 8.07
C MET A 6 48.65 0.74 6.61
N PRO A 7 48.51 -0.54 6.14
CA PRO A 7 47.94 -0.81 4.84
C PRO A 7 46.43 -0.61 4.93
N PHE A 8 45.95 0.55 4.51
CA PHE A 8 44.55 0.68 4.11
C PHE A 8 44.43 -0.06 2.76
N GLU A 9 44.16 -1.34 2.80
CA GLU A 9 43.54 -2.01 1.69
C GLU A 9 42.24 -1.24 1.40
N ALA A 10 42.15 -0.67 0.20
CA ALA A 10 40.92 -0.07 -0.32
C ALA A 10 39.93 -1.24 -0.50
N ALA A 11 39.10 -1.49 0.51
CA ALA A 11 37.92 -2.31 0.33
C ALA A 11 37.20 -1.73 -0.89
N GLU A 12 36.91 -2.57 -1.90
CA GLU A 12 36.16 -2.17 -3.07
C GLU A 12 34.90 -1.47 -2.62
N GLN A 13 34.83 -0.15 -2.82
CA GLN A 13 33.70 0.65 -2.36
C GLN A 13 32.55 0.35 -3.31
N LYS A 14 31.53 -0.31 -2.78
CA LYS A 14 30.30 -0.64 -3.52
C LYS A 14 29.67 0.61 -4.12
N THR A 15 29.45 0.64 -5.42
CA THR A 15 28.61 1.64 -6.07
C THR A 15 27.13 1.25 -5.89
N TRP A 16 26.38 2.10 -5.18
CA TRP A 16 24.94 1.94 -4.99
C TRP A 16 24.19 2.42 -6.23
N ARG A 17 23.37 1.56 -6.80
CA ARG A 17 22.57 1.86 -7.97
C ARG A 17 21.11 2.11 -7.55
N ILE A 18 20.64 3.34 -7.73
CA ILE A 18 19.28 3.75 -7.35
C ILE A 18 18.49 4.05 -8.61
N GLY A 19 17.40 3.30 -8.83
CA GLY A 19 16.47 3.54 -9.92
C GLY A 19 15.28 4.37 -9.44
N VAL A 20 14.97 5.47 -10.12
CA VAL A 20 13.74 6.26 -9.89
C VAL A 20 12.82 5.98 -11.08
N LEU A 21 11.70 5.30 -10.83
CA LEU A 21 10.76 4.88 -11.87
C LEU A 21 9.91 6.07 -12.34
N ALA A 22 10.11 6.49 -13.57
CA ALA A 22 9.25 7.49 -14.20
C ALA A 22 8.21 6.80 -15.09
N TYR A 23 6.96 7.21 -14.95
CA TYR A 23 5.82 6.65 -15.65
C TYR A 23 4.79 7.76 -15.98
N PRO A 24 3.84 7.53 -16.90
CA PRO A 24 2.89 8.55 -17.29
C PRO A 24 2.13 9.15 -16.11
N GLY A 25 2.18 10.49 -15.97
CA GLY A 25 1.53 11.21 -14.89
C GLY A 25 2.25 11.16 -13.53
N CYS A 26 3.46 10.59 -13.41
CA CYS A 26 4.22 10.64 -12.17
C CYS A 26 4.64 12.08 -11.80
N MET A 27 4.80 12.35 -10.51
CA MET A 27 5.14 13.68 -10.00
C MET A 27 6.61 14.03 -10.24
N GLY A 28 6.87 15.04 -11.07
CA GLY A 28 8.22 15.50 -11.41
C GLY A 28 9.04 15.95 -10.20
N THR A 29 8.43 16.65 -9.24
CA THR A 29 9.10 17.06 -7.98
C THR A 29 9.68 15.88 -7.21
N GLN A 30 9.03 14.72 -7.23
CA GLN A 30 9.50 13.52 -6.54
C GLN A 30 10.58 12.79 -7.34
N VAL A 31 10.53 12.87 -8.67
CA VAL A 31 11.59 12.32 -9.54
C VAL A 31 12.85 13.17 -9.43
N PHE A 32 12.74 14.47 -9.67
CA PHE A 32 13.90 15.37 -9.74
C PHE A 32 14.44 15.71 -8.38
N GLY A 33 13.58 16.14 -7.43
CA GLY A 33 14.04 16.58 -6.12
C GLY A 33 14.79 15.48 -5.35
N LEU A 34 14.32 14.23 -5.45
CA LEU A 34 15.04 13.09 -4.88
C LEU A 34 16.40 12.88 -5.58
N ALA A 35 16.40 12.86 -6.93
CA ALA A 35 17.64 12.67 -7.68
C ALA A 35 18.65 13.80 -7.47
N GLU A 36 18.19 15.03 -7.32
CA GLU A 36 19.04 16.20 -7.04
C GLU A 36 19.65 16.16 -5.65
N LEU A 37 18.89 15.78 -4.62
CA LEU A 37 19.45 15.60 -3.29
C LEU A 37 20.49 14.48 -3.21
N LEU A 38 20.28 13.39 -3.92
CA LEU A 38 21.26 12.32 -4.01
C LEU A 38 22.55 12.77 -4.72
N ARG A 39 22.44 13.62 -5.76
CA ARG A 39 23.62 14.22 -6.41
C ARG A 39 24.35 15.21 -5.51
N LEU A 40 23.59 16.09 -4.83
CA LEU A 40 24.17 17.01 -3.83
C LEU A 40 24.94 16.25 -2.75
N ALA A 41 24.42 15.09 -2.33
CA ALA A 41 25.10 14.24 -1.36
C ALA A 41 26.44 13.72 -1.89
N LEU A 42 26.50 13.37 -3.18
CA LEU A 42 27.75 12.95 -3.85
C LEU A 42 28.75 14.11 -3.88
N ASP A 43 28.33 15.31 -4.27
CA ASP A 43 29.20 16.48 -4.33
C ASP A 43 29.78 16.82 -2.95
N LEU A 44 28.95 16.76 -1.89
CA LEU A 44 29.39 16.99 -0.52
C LEU A 44 30.29 15.86 0.00
N ALA A 45 30.05 14.63 -0.40
CA ALA A 45 30.89 13.50 -0.03
C ALA A 45 32.26 13.59 -0.74
N ASP A 46 32.27 13.94 -2.03
CA ASP A 46 33.49 14.07 -2.85
C ASP A 46 34.37 15.22 -2.37
N ALA A 47 33.77 16.36 -1.93
CA ALA A 47 34.47 17.46 -1.34
C ALA A 47 35.21 17.08 -0.03
N ARG A 48 34.70 16.12 0.71
CA ARG A 48 35.32 15.60 1.95
C ARG A 48 36.25 14.41 1.69
N ARG A 49 35.99 13.63 0.65
CA ARG A 49 36.69 12.41 0.30
C ARG A 49 36.73 12.26 -1.21
N PRO A 50 37.80 12.68 -1.88
CA PRO A 50 37.95 12.61 -3.32
C PRO A 50 37.68 11.18 -3.85
N GLY A 51 36.89 11.06 -4.92
CA GLY A 51 36.45 9.79 -5.49
C GLY A 51 35.10 9.27 -4.98
N ALA A 52 34.45 9.95 -4.03
CA ALA A 52 33.15 9.54 -3.52
C ALA A 52 32.02 9.62 -4.57
N HIS A 53 32.20 10.36 -5.67
CA HIS A 53 31.23 10.42 -6.76
C HIS A 53 30.94 9.05 -7.41
N ALA A 54 31.85 8.09 -7.29
CA ALA A 54 31.65 6.72 -7.78
C ALA A 54 30.77 5.85 -6.86
N LEU A 55 30.38 6.34 -5.66
CA LEU A 55 29.65 5.55 -4.67
C LEU A 55 28.15 5.42 -4.96
N LEU A 56 27.60 6.26 -5.85
CA LEU A 56 26.16 6.30 -6.09
C LEU A 56 25.87 6.58 -7.58
N ASP A 57 25.06 5.71 -8.21
CA ASP A 57 24.55 5.85 -9.57
C ASP A 57 23.02 6.00 -9.52
N VAL A 58 22.52 7.20 -9.80
CA VAL A 58 21.09 7.52 -9.77
C VAL A 58 20.54 7.63 -11.18
N GLN A 59 19.59 6.77 -11.52
CA GLN A 59 19.02 6.70 -12.86
C GLN A 59 17.50 6.91 -12.84
N VAL A 60 17.01 7.78 -13.75
CA VAL A 60 15.56 7.90 -14.04
C VAL A 60 15.19 6.85 -15.08
N LEU A 61 14.35 5.91 -14.66
CA LEU A 61 14.00 4.71 -15.44
C LEU A 61 12.65 4.87 -16.12
N GLY A 62 12.56 4.49 -17.39
CA GLY A 62 11.31 4.43 -18.15
C GLY A 62 11.12 3.06 -18.79
N LEU A 63 9.91 2.50 -18.69
CA LEU A 63 9.59 1.18 -19.26
C LEU A 63 8.98 1.27 -20.65
N ARG A 64 8.56 2.46 -21.09
CA ARG A 64 7.78 2.68 -22.31
C ARG A 64 8.57 3.38 -23.41
N GLY A 65 9.88 3.56 -23.24
CA GLY A 65 10.73 4.24 -24.21
C GLY A 65 11.76 5.14 -23.53
N ARG A 66 12.33 6.05 -24.33
CA ARG A 66 13.38 6.97 -23.87
C ARG A 66 12.85 8.28 -23.29
N SER A 67 11.54 8.45 -23.28
CA SER A 67 10.88 9.63 -22.70
C SER A 67 9.51 9.26 -22.16
N VAL A 68 9.02 10.05 -21.20
CA VAL A 68 7.71 9.90 -20.59
C VAL A 68 7.12 11.26 -20.27
N ALA A 69 5.81 11.42 -20.50
CA ALA A 69 5.05 12.59 -20.04
C ALA A 69 4.70 12.41 -18.56
N ILE A 70 5.20 13.29 -17.70
CA ILE A 70 4.93 13.33 -16.27
C ILE A 70 3.75 14.27 -15.96
N ALA A 71 3.40 14.43 -14.69
CA ALA A 71 2.37 15.36 -14.23
C ALA A 71 2.55 16.75 -14.84
N GLY A 72 1.43 17.38 -15.24
CA GLY A 72 1.45 18.67 -15.94
C GLY A 72 1.91 18.61 -17.40
N GLY A 73 2.06 17.42 -18.00
CA GLY A 73 2.36 17.24 -19.42
C GLY A 73 3.83 17.44 -19.82
N THR A 74 4.73 17.74 -18.87
CA THR A 74 6.15 17.86 -19.16
C THR A 74 6.73 16.51 -19.59
N VAL A 75 7.52 16.49 -20.67
CA VAL A 75 8.17 15.29 -21.15
C VAL A 75 9.61 15.25 -20.63
N ILE A 76 9.99 14.13 -20.04
CA ILE A 76 11.34 13.91 -19.51
C ILE A 76 12.03 12.73 -20.19
N SER A 77 13.37 12.79 -20.26
CA SER A 77 14.18 11.68 -20.74
C SER A 77 14.32 10.59 -19.69
N THR A 78 14.27 9.34 -20.12
CA THR A 78 14.41 8.17 -19.27
C THR A 78 15.40 7.16 -19.85
N ARG A 79 15.91 6.28 -18.99
CA ARG A 79 16.75 5.14 -19.40
C ARG A 79 15.97 3.84 -19.21
N ALA A 80 16.12 2.91 -20.14
CA ALA A 80 15.61 1.56 -19.95
C ALA A 80 16.34 0.90 -18.76
N PRO A 81 15.64 0.18 -17.86
CA PRO A 81 16.28 -0.53 -16.76
C PRO A 81 17.32 -1.54 -17.27
N ARG A 82 18.48 -1.59 -16.62
CA ARG A 82 19.55 -2.54 -16.96
C ARG A 82 20.15 -3.12 -15.68
N GLY A 83 20.17 -4.45 -15.59
CA GLY A 83 20.71 -5.15 -14.43
C GLY A 83 19.89 -4.91 -13.16
N ARG A 84 20.50 -5.14 -12.00
CA ARG A 84 19.86 -4.99 -10.69
C ARG A 84 20.15 -3.61 -10.11
N TYR A 85 19.17 -3.07 -9.39
CA TYR A 85 19.30 -1.86 -8.58
C TYR A 85 19.36 -2.24 -7.09
N ASP A 86 20.02 -1.40 -6.29
CA ASP A 86 20.07 -1.55 -4.83
C ASP A 86 18.85 -0.92 -4.16
N ALA A 87 18.15 -0.02 -4.86
CA ALA A 87 16.83 0.47 -4.49
C ALA A 87 16.05 0.89 -5.73
N LEU A 88 14.75 0.61 -5.75
CA LEU A 88 13.81 1.11 -6.75
C LEU A 88 12.83 2.07 -6.09
N ILE A 89 12.75 3.31 -6.57
CA ILE A 89 11.89 4.34 -6.02
C ILE A 89 10.72 4.55 -6.96
N VAL A 90 9.51 4.54 -6.39
CA VAL A 90 8.23 4.72 -7.09
C VAL A 90 7.61 6.04 -6.64
N PRO A 91 7.70 7.11 -7.43
CA PRO A 91 7.06 8.38 -7.13
C PRO A 91 5.53 8.24 -7.06
N GLY A 92 4.87 9.22 -6.49
CA GLY A 92 3.43 9.39 -6.63
C GLY A 92 3.05 9.89 -8.03
N MET A 93 1.76 9.94 -8.28
CA MET A 93 1.19 10.42 -9.53
C MET A 93 0.19 11.55 -9.31
N GLU A 94 -0.10 12.28 -10.37
CA GLU A 94 -1.15 13.28 -10.39
C GLU A 94 -2.52 12.60 -10.27
N ILE A 95 -3.32 13.09 -9.33
CA ILE A 95 -4.73 12.67 -9.17
C ILE A 95 -5.60 13.91 -8.94
N ASN A 96 -6.86 13.79 -9.28
CA ASN A 96 -7.88 14.74 -8.87
C ASN A 96 -8.60 14.26 -7.59
N HIS A 97 -9.40 15.14 -6.99
CA HIS A 97 -10.15 14.85 -5.75
C HIS A 97 -11.25 13.77 -5.90
N ARG A 98 -11.59 13.36 -7.13
CA ARG A 98 -12.59 12.31 -7.45
C ARG A 98 -11.95 11.15 -8.20
N VAL A 99 -10.74 10.76 -7.81
CA VAL A 99 -10.01 9.71 -8.49
C VAL A 99 -10.80 8.39 -8.53
N ASP A 100 -10.94 7.86 -9.73
CA ASP A 100 -11.30 6.47 -9.99
C ASP A 100 -10.00 5.66 -10.03
N TRP A 101 -9.73 4.92 -8.96
CA TRP A 101 -8.47 4.17 -8.80
C TRP A 101 -8.29 3.10 -9.86
N ASP A 102 -9.37 2.43 -10.29
CA ASP A 102 -9.25 1.37 -11.32
C ASP A 102 -8.84 1.99 -12.65
N ARG A 103 -9.46 3.09 -13.02
CA ARG A 103 -9.11 3.84 -14.23
C ARG A 103 -7.72 4.45 -14.17
N ALA A 104 -7.29 4.92 -13.00
CA ALA A 104 -5.99 5.56 -12.82
C ALA A 104 -4.83 4.57 -12.84
N LEU A 105 -5.02 3.36 -12.26
CA LEU A 105 -3.97 2.36 -12.09
C LEU A 105 -3.91 1.33 -13.22
N ALA A 106 -5.03 1.02 -13.89
CA ALA A 106 -5.05 0.04 -14.97
C ALA A 106 -4.01 0.30 -16.08
N PRO A 107 -3.75 1.54 -16.53
CA PRO A 107 -2.72 1.81 -17.52
C PRO A 107 -1.30 1.53 -17.05
N LEU A 108 -1.06 1.39 -15.74
CA LEU A 108 0.26 1.22 -15.10
C LEU A 108 0.60 -0.24 -14.79
N ALA A 109 -0.11 -1.20 -15.39
CA ALA A 109 0.11 -2.64 -15.18
C ALA A 109 1.56 -3.07 -15.50
N LEU A 110 2.20 -2.45 -16.49
CA LEU A 110 3.61 -2.72 -16.84
C LEU A 110 4.55 -2.31 -15.71
N GLU A 111 4.32 -1.14 -15.12
CA GLU A 111 5.08 -0.60 -14.01
C GLU A 111 4.88 -1.45 -12.74
N CYS A 112 3.64 -1.82 -12.44
CA CYS A 112 3.33 -2.69 -11.30
C CYS A 112 4.01 -4.07 -11.44
N ALA A 113 3.99 -4.66 -12.63
CA ALA A 113 4.70 -5.92 -12.89
C ALA A 113 6.23 -5.77 -12.76
N TYR A 114 6.80 -4.64 -13.17
CA TYR A 114 8.23 -4.37 -13.00
C TYR A 114 8.60 -4.21 -11.52
N ILE A 115 7.80 -3.48 -10.74
CA ILE A 115 7.95 -3.32 -9.29
C ILE A 115 7.94 -4.69 -8.60
N GLN A 116 6.94 -5.53 -8.89
CA GLN A 116 6.82 -6.87 -8.34
C GLN A 116 8.06 -7.73 -8.64
N ARG A 117 8.49 -7.77 -9.91
CA ARG A 117 9.69 -8.55 -10.32
C ARG A 117 10.97 -8.04 -9.65
N SER A 118 11.12 -6.70 -9.55
CA SER A 118 12.30 -6.10 -8.89
C SER A 118 12.38 -6.50 -7.43
N TYR A 119 11.25 -6.44 -6.70
CA TYR A 119 11.19 -6.87 -5.32
C TYR A 119 11.45 -8.37 -5.18
N ALA A 120 10.85 -9.21 -6.00
CA ALA A 120 11.07 -10.67 -6.01
C ALA A 120 12.54 -11.04 -6.31
N ALA A 121 13.26 -10.21 -7.09
CA ALA A 121 14.69 -10.35 -7.33
C ALA A 121 15.57 -9.79 -6.18
N GLY A 122 14.95 -9.37 -5.06
CA GLY A 122 15.64 -8.87 -3.87
C GLY A 122 16.06 -7.40 -3.93
N THR A 123 15.48 -6.59 -4.84
CA THR A 123 15.66 -5.13 -4.82
C THR A 123 14.65 -4.51 -3.86
N PRO A 124 15.09 -3.78 -2.80
CA PRO A 124 14.19 -2.99 -1.97
C PRO A 124 13.42 -1.97 -2.81
N VAL A 125 12.12 -1.81 -2.50
CA VAL A 125 11.25 -0.89 -3.24
C VAL A 125 10.73 0.19 -2.29
N ALA A 126 10.93 1.44 -2.66
CA ALA A 126 10.45 2.59 -1.90
C ALA A 126 9.38 3.35 -2.69
N SER A 127 8.29 3.73 -2.03
CA SER A 127 7.25 4.57 -2.62
C SER A 127 7.15 5.92 -1.93
N VAL A 128 6.82 6.94 -2.72
CA VAL A 128 6.51 8.27 -2.19
C VAL A 128 5.03 8.53 -2.41
N CYS A 129 4.34 8.97 -1.35
CA CYS A 129 2.97 9.45 -1.43
C CYS A 129 2.05 8.40 -2.09
N ILE A 130 1.38 8.75 -3.18
CA ILE A 130 0.46 7.91 -3.97
C ILE A 130 1.18 6.72 -4.61
N GLY A 131 2.50 6.73 -4.73
CA GLY A 131 3.27 5.59 -5.20
C GLY A 131 3.00 4.29 -4.43
N ALA A 132 2.53 4.40 -3.17
CA ALA A 132 2.08 3.25 -2.38
C ALA A 132 0.94 2.46 -3.05
N PHE A 133 0.09 3.10 -3.86
CA PHE A 133 -0.97 2.40 -4.60
C PHE A 133 -0.38 1.50 -5.70
N LEU A 134 0.70 1.91 -6.36
CA LEU A 134 1.38 1.04 -7.32
C LEU A 134 2.02 -0.18 -6.63
N LEU A 135 2.55 0.01 -5.40
CA LEU A 135 3.03 -1.11 -4.59
C LEU A 135 1.89 -2.06 -4.20
N GLY A 136 0.70 -1.50 -3.95
CA GLY A 136 -0.51 -2.28 -3.69
C GLY A 136 -0.93 -3.13 -4.90
N GLU A 137 -0.99 -2.55 -6.11
CA GLU A 137 -1.27 -3.28 -7.35
C GLU A 137 -0.18 -4.33 -7.66
N ALA A 138 1.06 -4.07 -7.26
CA ALA A 138 2.16 -5.04 -7.35
C ALA A 138 2.09 -6.17 -6.29
N GLY A 139 1.08 -6.15 -5.39
CA GLY A 139 0.88 -7.17 -4.36
C GLY A 139 1.82 -7.05 -3.16
N LEU A 140 2.53 -5.93 -3.00
CA LEU A 140 3.58 -5.79 -1.99
C LEU A 140 3.09 -5.28 -0.63
N LEU A 141 1.82 -4.90 -0.48
CA LEU A 141 1.32 -4.33 0.78
C LEU A 141 0.69 -5.36 1.72
N GLN A 142 0.43 -6.58 1.24
CA GLN A 142 -0.25 -7.62 2.03
C GLN A 142 0.53 -7.97 3.31
N GLY A 143 -0.15 -7.87 4.45
CA GLY A 143 0.40 -8.18 5.78
C GLY A 143 1.39 -7.13 6.33
N ARG A 144 1.72 -6.08 5.58
CA ARG A 144 2.74 -5.08 5.95
C ARG A 144 2.16 -3.84 6.63
N ARG A 145 3.00 -3.22 7.45
CA ARG A 145 2.78 -1.86 7.96
C ARG A 145 3.23 -0.84 6.90
N VAL A 146 2.31 0.01 6.46
CA VAL A 146 2.56 0.94 5.34
C VAL A 146 1.98 2.31 5.63
N THR A 147 2.46 3.32 4.91
CA THR A 147 1.89 4.67 4.93
C THR A 147 1.73 5.20 3.51
N THR A 148 1.06 6.31 3.37
CA THR A 148 0.91 7.13 2.16
C THR A 148 0.62 8.56 2.58
N ALA A 149 0.34 9.47 1.63
CA ALA A 149 -0.16 10.79 1.99
C ALA A 149 -1.34 10.69 2.96
N TRP A 150 -1.32 11.45 4.05
CA TRP A 150 -2.32 11.37 5.13
C TRP A 150 -3.77 11.52 4.63
N LEU A 151 -4.01 12.33 3.58
CA LEU A 151 -5.30 12.46 2.90
C LEU A 151 -5.84 11.16 2.28
N LEU A 152 -4.97 10.19 1.98
CA LEU A 152 -5.29 9.01 1.20
C LEU A 152 -5.14 7.70 1.99
N THR A 153 -4.82 7.79 3.28
CA THR A 153 -4.63 6.60 4.14
C THR A 153 -5.87 5.74 4.22
N GLN A 154 -7.06 6.36 4.31
CA GLN A 154 -8.33 5.65 4.28
C GLN A 154 -8.56 4.95 2.94
N ALA A 155 -8.30 5.64 1.82
CA ALA A 155 -8.46 5.07 0.49
C ALA A 155 -7.50 3.89 0.25
N LEU A 156 -6.24 4.00 0.72
CA LEU A 156 -5.26 2.92 0.65
C LEU A 156 -5.74 1.69 1.43
N GLY A 157 -6.18 1.88 2.68
CA GLY A 157 -6.67 0.78 3.52
C GLY A 157 -7.94 0.12 2.98
N GLN A 158 -8.85 0.89 2.38
CA GLN A 158 -10.05 0.35 1.74
C GLN A 158 -9.73 -0.47 0.49
N ARG A 159 -8.77 -0.02 -0.32
CA ARG A 159 -8.38 -0.71 -1.54
C ARG A 159 -7.53 -1.97 -1.26
N TYR A 160 -6.66 -1.91 -0.25
CA TYR A 160 -5.77 -3.02 0.13
C TYR A 160 -6.01 -3.44 1.59
N PRO A 161 -7.14 -4.10 1.89
CA PRO A 161 -7.57 -4.40 3.28
C PRO A 161 -6.64 -5.34 4.03
N GLY A 162 -5.73 -6.03 3.33
CA GLY A 162 -4.69 -6.84 3.94
C GLY A 162 -3.48 -6.05 4.43
N SER A 163 -3.42 -4.73 4.21
CA SER A 163 -2.35 -3.86 4.71
C SER A 163 -2.72 -3.23 6.06
N ARG A 164 -1.71 -2.88 6.85
CA ARG A 164 -1.86 -2.13 8.10
C ARG A 164 -1.40 -0.69 7.89
N VAL A 165 -2.34 0.18 7.50
CA VAL A 165 -2.04 1.57 7.16
C VAL A 165 -1.85 2.41 8.41
N ASP A 166 -0.68 3.04 8.56
CA ASP A 166 -0.38 4.02 9.60
C ASP A 166 -0.52 5.43 9.02
N ALA A 167 -1.55 6.16 9.46
CA ALA A 167 -1.88 7.49 8.97
C ALA A 167 -0.93 8.58 9.47
N THR A 168 -0.13 8.29 10.50
CA THR A 168 0.73 9.27 11.16
C THR A 168 2.20 9.13 10.78
N ALA A 169 2.63 7.94 10.42
CA ALA A 169 4.03 7.69 10.06
C ALA A 169 4.43 8.47 8.81
N LEU A 170 5.61 9.07 8.84
CA LEU A 170 6.19 9.74 7.69
C LEU A 170 6.94 8.78 6.76
N LEU A 171 7.64 7.81 7.33
CA LEU A 171 8.38 6.76 6.62
C LEU A 171 8.25 5.45 7.40
N LEU A 172 7.97 4.37 6.69
CA LEU A 172 7.95 3.00 7.22
C LEU A 172 8.76 2.10 6.30
N ASP A 173 9.60 1.26 6.88
CA ASP A 173 10.27 0.14 6.21
C ASP A 173 9.75 -1.16 6.82
N ASP A 174 9.16 -1.99 5.99
CA ASP A 174 8.68 -3.33 6.37
C ASP A 174 9.21 -4.34 5.37
N ALA A 175 10.29 -5.02 5.75
CA ALA A 175 10.95 -6.05 4.96
C ALA A 175 11.37 -5.58 3.55
N GLY A 176 11.98 -4.39 3.43
CA GLY A 176 12.47 -3.84 2.17
C GLY A 176 11.36 -3.25 1.27
N VAL A 177 10.13 -3.11 1.80
CA VAL A 177 9.07 -2.28 1.23
C VAL A 177 9.00 -1.00 2.05
N VAL A 178 9.53 0.07 1.49
CA VAL A 178 9.54 1.39 2.13
C VAL A 178 8.37 2.21 1.60
N THR A 179 7.58 2.78 2.50
CA THR A 179 6.48 3.69 2.12
C THR A 179 6.62 5.01 2.84
N THR A 180 6.33 6.10 2.14
CA THR A 180 6.44 7.44 2.74
C THR A 180 5.16 8.26 2.59
N GLY A 181 5.03 9.29 3.41
CA GLY A 181 3.88 10.17 3.49
C GLY A 181 3.67 11.08 2.27
N ALA A 182 3.23 12.31 2.51
CA ALA A 182 2.85 13.25 1.47
C ALA A 182 4.05 13.76 0.65
N VAL A 183 3.78 14.61 -0.33
CA VAL A 183 4.68 15.03 -1.44
C VAL A 183 6.12 15.29 -1.02
N SER A 184 6.34 16.08 0.03
CA SER A 184 7.69 16.46 0.49
C SER A 184 8.45 15.33 1.19
N SER A 185 7.79 14.19 1.50
CA SER A 185 8.48 13.03 2.08
C SER A 185 9.46 12.35 1.10
N ALA A 186 9.46 12.76 -0.17
CA ALA A 186 10.52 12.42 -1.12
C ALA A 186 11.90 12.85 -0.62
N PHE A 187 11.98 14.02 0.04
CA PHE A 187 13.22 14.53 0.60
C PHE A 187 13.64 13.76 1.86
N ASP A 188 12.69 13.36 2.70
CA ASP A 188 12.97 12.50 3.85
C ASP A 188 13.47 11.11 3.40
N LEU A 189 12.89 10.57 2.33
CA LEU A 189 13.36 9.34 1.71
C LEU A 189 14.79 9.51 1.15
N ALA A 190 15.08 10.63 0.48
CA ALA A 190 16.43 10.91 -0.01
C ALA A 190 17.43 10.96 1.14
N VAL A 191 17.14 11.70 2.23
CA VAL A 191 18.01 11.77 3.42
C VAL A 191 18.18 10.39 4.06
N HIS A 192 17.11 9.58 4.13
CA HIS A 192 17.16 8.20 4.61
C HIS A 192 18.12 7.34 3.75
N LEU A 193 18.00 7.41 2.43
CA LEU A 193 18.88 6.68 1.50
C LEU A 193 20.33 7.14 1.62
N ILE A 194 20.59 8.46 1.69
CA ILE A 194 21.92 9.04 1.88
C ILE A 194 22.55 8.52 3.18
N LYS A 195 21.77 8.49 4.26
CA LYS A 195 22.26 7.97 5.55
C LYS A 195 22.71 6.51 5.44
N HIS A 196 22.00 5.68 4.68
CA HIS A 196 22.34 4.27 4.47
C HIS A 196 23.49 4.04 3.49
N THR A 197 23.68 4.94 2.50
CA THR A 197 24.67 4.75 1.42
C THR A 197 25.97 5.50 1.66
N LEU A 198 25.88 6.74 2.15
CA LEU A 198 27.01 7.68 2.31
C LEU A 198 27.28 8.05 3.77
N GLY A 199 26.44 7.60 4.70
CA GLY A 199 26.60 7.82 6.13
C GLY A 199 25.82 9.01 6.70
N ALA A 200 25.70 9.04 8.03
CA ALA A 200 24.90 10.01 8.77
C ALA A 200 25.44 11.45 8.64
N ASP A 201 26.76 11.62 8.55
CA ASP A 201 27.39 12.95 8.45
C ASP A 201 27.06 13.64 7.12
N ILE A 202 27.05 12.90 6.02
CA ILE A 202 26.65 13.42 4.71
C ILE A 202 25.15 13.70 4.69
N ALA A 203 24.32 12.80 5.23
CA ALA A 203 22.88 13.01 5.34
C ALA A 203 22.55 14.30 6.13
N THR A 204 23.23 14.52 7.25
CA THR A 204 23.09 15.75 8.06
C THR A 204 23.54 17.00 7.28
N ALA A 205 24.65 16.91 6.54
CA ALA A 205 25.13 18.03 5.73
C ALA A 205 24.14 18.40 4.62
N VAL A 206 23.61 17.40 3.90
CA VAL A 206 22.58 17.60 2.87
C VAL A 206 21.33 18.24 3.46
N ALA A 207 20.83 17.73 4.59
CA ALA A 207 19.64 18.29 5.24
C ALA A 207 19.84 19.78 5.59
N ARG A 208 21.01 20.16 6.11
CA ARG A 208 21.34 21.56 6.46
C ARG A 208 21.42 22.46 5.22
N VAL A 209 22.14 22.02 4.18
CA VAL A 209 22.31 22.80 2.95
C VAL A 209 20.97 22.99 2.24
N SER A 210 20.10 21.97 2.28
CA SER A 210 18.78 22.00 1.64
C SER A 210 17.69 22.59 2.54
N LEU A 211 18.02 23.11 3.73
CA LEU A 211 17.07 23.65 4.71
C LEU A 211 15.96 22.67 5.08
N LEU A 212 16.25 21.38 5.04
CA LEU A 212 15.31 20.36 5.46
C LEU A 212 15.31 20.24 6.98
N PRO A 213 14.13 20.05 7.62
CA PRO A 213 14.07 19.80 9.06
C PRO A 213 14.90 18.56 9.41
N ALA A 214 15.67 18.65 10.51
CA ALA A 214 16.63 17.62 10.89
C ALA A 214 15.99 16.25 11.13
N GLU A 215 14.77 16.23 11.67
CA GLU A 215 14.01 14.98 11.92
C GLU A 215 12.51 15.23 11.82
N ARG A 216 11.92 14.77 10.73
CA ARG A 216 10.48 14.57 10.66
C ARG A 216 10.19 13.08 10.78
N THR A 217 9.50 12.70 11.83
CA THR A 217 9.14 11.29 12.06
C THR A 217 7.67 11.03 11.78
N SER A 218 6.85 12.09 11.70
CA SER A 218 5.40 11.99 11.60
C SER A 218 4.83 13.05 10.67
N GLN A 219 3.77 12.67 9.95
CA GLN A 219 2.93 13.61 9.20
C GLN A 219 1.72 14.12 10.02
N ALA A 220 1.53 13.63 11.25
CA ALA A 220 0.41 14.02 12.12
C ALA A 220 0.27 15.54 12.34
N PRO A 221 1.36 16.35 12.51
CA PRO A 221 1.23 17.78 12.64
C PRO A 221 0.65 18.51 11.43
N PHE A 222 0.63 17.85 10.26
CA PHE A 222 0.12 18.40 9.01
C PHE A 222 -1.29 17.95 8.66
N VAL A 223 -1.89 17.08 9.50
CA VAL A 223 -3.25 16.58 9.28
C VAL A 223 -4.25 17.69 9.57
N ASP A 224 -4.97 18.12 8.54
CA ASP A 224 -6.12 19.01 8.67
C ASP A 224 -7.39 18.23 8.35
N VAL A 225 -8.18 17.94 9.38
CA VAL A 225 -9.43 17.17 9.26
C VAL A 225 -10.44 17.80 8.30
N ARG A 226 -10.36 19.14 8.07
CA ARG A 226 -11.24 19.85 7.14
C ARG A 226 -10.95 19.53 5.67
N LEU A 227 -9.74 19.07 5.38
CA LEU A 227 -9.31 18.63 4.05
C LEU A 227 -9.59 17.16 3.80
N LEU A 228 -9.89 16.38 4.84
CA LEU A 228 -10.31 15.00 4.66
C LEU A 228 -11.65 14.99 3.93
N PRO A 229 -11.83 14.06 2.97
CA PRO A 229 -13.15 13.89 2.39
C PRO A 229 -14.14 13.64 3.54
N PRO A 230 -15.33 14.25 3.49
CA PRO A 230 -16.34 13.99 4.49
C PRO A 230 -16.51 12.47 4.59
N PRO A 231 -16.67 11.91 5.82
CA PRO A 231 -16.90 10.48 5.96
C PRO A 231 -18.03 10.12 5.00
N ARG A 232 -17.74 9.28 4.01
CA ARG A 232 -18.79 8.78 3.13
C ARG A 232 -19.77 8.10 4.07
N LEU A 233 -20.95 8.68 4.21
CA LEU A 233 -22.04 7.97 4.89
C LEU A 233 -22.08 6.60 4.22
N PRO A 234 -22.05 5.52 5.04
CA PRO A 234 -22.08 4.18 4.47
C PRO A 234 -23.24 4.11 3.47
N SER A 235 -23.02 3.54 2.29
CA SER A 235 -24.09 3.36 1.34
C SER A 235 -25.24 2.59 1.99
N PHE A 236 -26.42 2.66 1.43
CA PHE A 236 -27.57 1.97 2.01
C PHE A 236 -27.27 0.47 2.18
N SER A 237 -26.64 -0.15 1.21
CA SER A 237 -26.25 -1.56 1.30
C SER A 237 -25.15 -1.82 2.34
N GLN A 238 -24.22 -0.90 2.55
CA GLN A 238 -23.21 -1.00 3.61
C GLN A 238 -23.86 -0.92 5.01
N GLN A 239 -24.82 -0.01 5.19
CA GLN A 239 -25.58 0.08 6.45
C GLN A 239 -26.39 -1.21 6.70
N VAL A 240 -27.05 -1.73 5.66
CA VAL A 240 -27.77 -3.02 5.72
C VAL A 240 -26.81 -4.16 6.08
N SER A 241 -25.62 -4.20 5.45
CA SER A 241 -24.59 -5.20 5.76
C SER A 241 -24.16 -5.14 7.22
N GLN A 242 -23.87 -3.95 7.75
CA GLN A 242 -23.50 -3.76 9.15
C GLN A 242 -24.59 -4.23 10.11
N TRP A 243 -25.84 -3.91 9.82
CA TRP A 243 -27.00 -4.37 10.61
C TRP A 243 -27.12 -5.90 10.60
N LEU A 244 -26.93 -6.54 9.45
CA LEU A 244 -26.93 -8.00 9.33
C LEU A 244 -25.77 -8.64 10.10
N HIS A 245 -24.57 -8.07 10.02
CA HIS A 245 -23.39 -8.56 10.74
C HIS A 245 -23.55 -8.48 12.26
N SER A 246 -24.21 -7.45 12.77
CA SER A 246 -24.49 -7.33 14.21
C SER A 246 -25.51 -8.35 14.73
N ARG A 247 -26.20 -9.08 13.82
CA ARG A 247 -27.32 -10.01 14.12
C ARG A 247 -27.16 -11.36 13.42
N LEU A 248 -25.94 -11.81 13.20
CA LEU A 248 -25.66 -13.06 12.44
C LEU A 248 -26.38 -14.28 13.00
N ALA A 249 -26.48 -14.41 14.33
CA ALA A 249 -27.12 -15.55 14.98
C ALA A 249 -28.67 -15.45 15.01
N GLN A 250 -29.25 -14.29 14.68
CA GLN A 250 -30.69 -14.11 14.73
C GLN A 250 -31.38 -14.63 13.47
N PRO A 251 -32.65 -15.08 13.56
CA PRO A 251 -33.45 -15.40 12.38
C PRO A 251 -33.55 -14.22 11.42
N PHE A 252 -33.48 -14.49 10.12
CA PHE A 252 -33.68 -13.46 9.12
C PHE A 252 -35.16 -13.12 9.00
N ALA A 253 -35.49 -11.85 9.22
CA ALA A 253 -36.83 -11.31 9.00
C ALA A 253 -36.72 -10.05 8.11
N LEU A 254 -37.22 -10.12 6.89
CA LEU A 254 -37.13 -9.03 5.92
C LEU A 254 -37.93 -7.80 6.39
N GLU A 255 -39.06 -8.01 7.02
CA GLU A 255 -39.92 -6.95 7.58
C GLU A 255 -39.19 -6.18 8.70
N ALA A 256 -38.54 -6.91 9.62
CA ALA A 256 -37.77 -6.31 10.70
C ALA A 256 -36.55 -5.50 10.14
N LEU A 257 -35.90 -6.02 9.12
CA LEU A 257 -34.83 -5.30 8.44
C LEU A 257 -35.37 -4.05 7.75
N ALA A 258 -36.46 -4.12 7.02
CA ALA A 258 -37.06 -2.98 6.33
C ALA A 258 -37.54 -1.90 7.32
N ALA A 259 -38.15 -2.30 8.44
CA ALA A 259 -38.56 -1.40 9.52
C ALA A 259 -37.36 -0.67 10.14
N ALA A 260 -36.24 -1.35 10.38
CA ALA A 260 -35.01 -0.74 10.92
C ALA A 260 -34.45 0.38 10.03
N PHE A 261 -34.70 0.34 8.72
CA PHE A 261 -34.27 1.35 7.74
C PHE A 261 -35.42 2.28 7.28
N LEU A 262 -36.58 2.21 7.89
CA LEU A 262 -37.75 3.05 7.60
C LEU A 262 -38.18 3.00 6.13
N VAL A 263 -38.09 1.82 5.50
CA VAL A 263 -38.47 1.59 4.10
C VAL A 263 -39.37 0.37 3.98
N SER A 264 -40.11 0.25 2.87
CA SER A 264 -40.85 -0.98 2.59
C SER A 264 -39.89 -2.14 2.22
N PRO A 265 -40.28 -3.41 2.46
CA PRO A 265 -39.50 -4.59 2.06
C PRO A 265 -39.11 -4.57 0.58
N SER A 266 -40.02 -4.18 -0.31
CA SER A 266 -39.77 -4.09 -1.75
C SER A 266 -38.72 -3.02 -2.10
N THR A 267 -38.79 -1.87 -1.43
CA THR A 267 -37.80 -0.78 -1.60
C THR A 267 -36.43 -1.21 -1.13
N LEU A 268 -36.35 -1.89 0.03
CA LEU A 268 -35.10 -2.42 0.57
C LEU A 268 -34.44 -3.41 -0.39
N LEU A 269 -35.21 -4.39 -0.87
CA LEU A 269 -34.73 -5.40 -1.82
C LEU A 269 -34.20 -4.76 -3.09
N ARG A 270 -34.96 -3.82 -3.68
CA ARG A 270 -34.58 -3.12 -4.91
C ARG A 270 -33.28 -2.32 -4.72
N ARG A 271 -33.19 -1.54 -3.65
CA ARG A 271 -31.99 -0.71 -3.37
C ARG A 271 -30.75 -1.54 -3.13
N VAL A 272 -30.83 -2.55 -2.26
CA VAL A 272 -29.71 -3.45 -1.97
C VAL A 272 -29.26 -4.17 -3.24
N LYS A 273 -30.20 -4.71 -4.02
CA LYS A 273 -29.90 -5.41 -5.29
C LYS A 273 -29.27 -4.48 -6.33
N ALA A 274 -29.73 -3.22 -6.42
CA ALA A 274 -29.16 -2.24 -7.34
C ALA A 274 -27.72 -1.86 -6.96
N GLU A 275 -27.38 -1.77 -5.66
CA GLU A 275 -26.05 -1.40 -5.17
C GLU A 275 -25.06 -2.58 -5.16
N THR A 276 -25.54 -3.84 -4.96
CA THR A 276 -24.66 -5.00 -4.69
C THR A 276 -24.84 -6.17 -5.66
N GLY A 277 -25.88 -6.15 -6.47
CA GLY A 277 -26.29 -7.31 -7.26
C GLY A 277 -26.90 -8.46 -6.45
N GLN A 278 -26.93 -8.37 -5.11
CA GLN A 278 -27.33 -9.45 -4.19
C GLN A 278 -28.60 -9.09 -3.42
N THR A 279 -29.25 -10.12 -2.85
CA THR A 279 -30.32 -9.92 -1.89
C THR A 279 -29.77 -9.79 -0.46
N PRO A 280 -30.46 -9.11 0.49
CA PRO A 280 -30.06 -9.08 1.89
C PRO A 280 -29.89 -10.46 2.53
N LEU A 281 -30.72 -11.41 2.16
CA LEU A 281 -30.61 -12.82 2.61
C LEU A 281 -29.30 -13.46 2.08
N ALA A 282 -28.95 -13.23 0.83
CA ALA A 282 -27.70 -13.75 0.27
C ALA A 282 -26.46 -13.12 0.96
N MET A 283 -26.53 -11.83 1.27
CA MET A 283 -25.47 -11.14 2.04
C MET A 283 -25.33 -11.73 3.46
N LEU A 284 -26.45 -11.98 4.17
CA LEU A 284 -26.43 -12.65 5.47
C LEU A 284 -25.86 -14.06 5.39
N GLN A 285 -26.27 -14.84 4.40
CA GLN A 285 -25.77 -16.21 4.19
C GLN A 285 -24.25 -16.22 3.95
N ALA A 286 -23.73 -15.31 3.12
CA ALA A 286 -22.31 -15.18 2.89
C ALA A 286 -21.55 -14.80 4.19
N ALA A 287 -22.07 -13.83 4.96
CA ALA A 287 -21.47 -13.40 6.22
C ALA A 287 -21.44 -14.54 7.28
N ARG A 288 -22.50 -15.34 7.36
CA ARG A 288 -22.58 -16.53 8.23
C ARG A 288 -21.53 -17.59 7.85
N VAL A 289 -21.37 -17.84 6.56
CA VAL A 289 -20.36 -18.79 6.05
C VAL A 289 -18.95 -18.27 6.35
N GLU A 290 -18.66 -16.99 6.17
CA GLU A 290 -17.37 -16.42 6.53
C GLU A 290 -17.07 -16.51 8.04
N LYS A 291 -18.06 -16.25 8.88
CA LYS A 291 -17.92 -16.45 10.32
C LYS A 291 -17.67 -17.92 10.68
N ALA A 292 -18.38 -18.84 10.02
CA ALA A 292 -18.17 -20.27 10.23
C ALA A 292 -16.76 -20.73 9.80
N LYS A 293 -16.22 -20.22 8.69
CA LYS A 293 -14.84 -20.49 8.29
C LYS A 293 -13.84 -20.08 9.39
N GLN A 294 -14.02 -18.89 9.97
CA GLN A 294 -13.19 -18.43 11.08
C GLN A 294 -13.26 -19.42 12.25
N LEU A 295 -14.49 -19.78 12.69
CA LEU A 295 -14.68 -20.70 13.83
C LEU A 295 -14.14 -22.10 13.56
N LEU A 296 -14.27 -22.60 12.33
CA LEU A 296 -13.71 -23.90 11.91
C LEU A 296 -12.19 -23.96 12.02
N HIS A 297 -11.48 -22.84 11.76
CA HIS A 297 -10.03 -22.75 11.87
C HIS A 297 -9.54 -22.42 13.28
N SER A 298 -10.25 -21.53 13.99
CA SER A 298 -9.73 -20.95 15.24
C SER A 298 -10.23 -21.61 16.50
N THR A 299 -11.17 -22.57 16.41
CA THR A 299 -11.79 -23.18 17.61
C THR A 299 -11.96 -24.69 17.48
N PRO A 300 -11.96 -25.42 18.64
CA PRO A 300 -12.28 -26.85 18.68
C PRO A 300 -13.79 -27.13 18.67
N GLN A 301 -14.65 -26.13 18.50
CA GLN A 301 -16.10 -26.28 18.51
C GLN A 301 -16.59 -27.34 17.53
N SER A 302 -17.60 -28.12 17.92
CA SER A 302 -18.25 -29.06 17.03
C SER A 302 -18.98 -28.33 15.89
N LEU A 303 -19.26 -29.04 14.80
CA LEU A 303 -20.01 -28.47 13.69
C LEU A 303 -21.41 -28.02 14.12
N ALA A 304 -22.05 -28.74 15.06
CA ALA A 304 -23.35 -28.35 15.61
C ALA A 304 -23.27 -27.00 16.35
N GLN A 305 -22.27 -26.82 17.21
CA GLN A 305 -22.04 -25.56 17.93
C GLN A 305 -21.76 -24.39 16.97
N ILE A 306 -20.96 -24.59 15.93
CA ILE A 306 -20.69 -23.58 14.93
C ILE A 306 -21.97 -23.24 14.13
N THR A 307 -22.75 -24.25 13.76
CA THR A 307 -24.03 -24.06 13.06
C THR A 307 -24.96 -23.16 13.87
N GLU A 308 -25.10 -23.42 15.17
CA GLU A 308 -25.89 -22.61 16.10
C GLU A 308 -25.31 -21.19 16.23
N ALA A 309 -24.03 -21.07 16.44
CA ALA A 309 -23.34 -19.77 16.60
C ALA A 309 -23.50 -18.86 15.38
N VAL A 310 -23.72 -19.40 14.18
CA VAL A 310 -23.99 -18.62 12.96
C VAL A 310 -25.47 -18.52 12.62
N GLY A 311 -26.38 -18.91 13.53
CA GLY A 311 -27.81 -18.70 13.40
C GLY A 311 -28.54 -19.72 12.53
N TYR A 312 -28.07 -20.96 12.49
CA TYR A 312 -28.76 -22.12 11.91
C TYR A 312 -29.09 -23.13 12.99
N THR A 313 -30.29 -23.70 12.91
CA THR A 313 -30.75 -24.75 13.81
C THR A 313 -30.50 -26.16 13.27
N ASP A 314 -30.36 -26.29 11.94
CA ASP A 314 -30.14 -27.57 11.25
C ASP A 314 -28.76 -27.63 10.59
N VAL A 315 -27.94 -28.57 11.04
CA VAL A 315 -26.59 -28.82 10.54
C VAL A 315 -26.58 -29.22 9.06
N ALA A 316 -27.58 -29.99 8.61
CA ALA A 316 -27.64 -30.44 7.22
C ALA A 316 -27.92 -29.26 6.27
N SER A 317 -28.84 -28.37 6.63
CA SER A 317 -29.15 -27.16 5.86
C SER A 317 -27.96 -26.22 5.80
N PHE A 318 -27.25 -26.01 6.93
CA PHE A 318 -26.04 -25.23 6.97
C PHE A 318 -24.92 -25.85 6.11
N SER A 319 -24.71 -27.16 6.21
CA SER A 319 -23.67 -27.86 5.43
C SER A 319 -23.91 -27.78 3.92
N ARG A 320 -25.18 -27.85 3.47
CA ARG A 320 -25.54 -27.62 2.06
C ARG A 320 -25.25 -26.20 1.60
N LEU A 321 -25.59 -25.20 2.42
CA LEU A 321 -25.28 -23.80 2.13
C LEU A 321 -23.76 -23.59 2.04
N PHE A 322 -23.02 -24.07 3.05
CA PHE A 322 -21.58 -23.95 3.10
C PHE A 322 -20.93 -24.60 1.87
N GLY A 323 -21.32 -25.84 1.54
CA GLY A 323 -20.82 -26.55 0.35
C GLY A 323 -21.10 -25.80 -0.95
N ARG A 324 -22.28 -25.19 -1.09
CA ARG A 324 -22.65 -24.39 -2.27
C ARG A 324 -21.80 -23.12 -2.40
N LEU A 325 -21.48 -22.45 -1.28
CA LEU A 325 -20.72 -21.19 -1.31
C LEU A 325 -19.20 -21.37 -1.28
N VAL A 326 -18.71 -22.46 -0.68
CA VAL A 326 -17.27 -22.71 -0.48
C VAL A 326 -16.71 -23.77 -1.44
N GLY A 327 -17.60 -24.59 -2.02
CA GLY A 327 -17.19 -25.69 -2.92
C GLY A 327 -16.82 -26.99 -2.22
N GLU A 328 -16.79 -27.02 -0.87
CA GLU A 328 -16.49 -28.22 -0.07
C GLU A 328 -17.29 -28.24 1.25
N SER A 329 -17.37 -29.41 1.89
CA SER A 329 -18.08 -29.53 3.16
C SER A 329 -17.31 -28.86 4.32
N PRO A 330 -18.01 -28.39 5.41
CA PRO A 330 -17.35 -27.83 6.59
C PRO A 330 -16.32 -28.76 7.22
N ALA A 331 -16.57 -30.06 7.26
CA ALA A 331 -15.65 -31.04 7.80
C ALA A 331 -14.36 -31.15 6.98
N ARG A 332 -14.47 -31.12 5.64
CA ARG A 332 -13.31 -31.12 4.75
C ARG A 332 -12.53 -29.82 4.84
N TYR A 333 -13.24 -28.69 4.92
CA TYR A 333 -12.63 -27.37 5.10
C TYR A 333 -11.79 -27.30 6.38
N ARG A 334 -12.31 -27.82 7.51
CA ARG A 334 -11.55 -27.90 8.79
C ARG A 334 -10.27 -28.71 8.65
N LYS A 335 -10.33 -29.90 8.01
CA LYS A 335 -9.16 -30.79 7.86
C LYS A 335 -8.05 -30.20 6.99
N ARG A 336 -8.38 -29.27 6.08
CA ARG A 336 -7.41 -28.62 5.20
C ARG A 336 -6.65 -27.49 5.90
N GLY A 337 -7.19 -26.93 6.98
CA GLY A 337 -6.60 -25.83 7.73
C GLY A 337 -5.99 -26.22 9.08
N ALA A 338 -6.08 -27.51 9.44
CA ALA A 338 -5.37 -28.13 10.55
C ALA A 338 -4.09 -28.78 10.01
#